data_3ce94a608b5fa7b9ad846fdd6741f160
#
_entry.id   3ce94a608b5fa7b9ad846fdd6741f160
#
_cell.length_a   1.000
_cell.length_b   1.000
_cell.length_c   1.000
_cell.angle_alpha   90.00
_cell.angle_beta   90.00
_cell.angle_gamma   90.00
#
_symmetry.space_group_name_H-M   'P 1'
#
loop_
_entity.id
_entity.type
_entity.pdbx_description
1 polymer ?
#
loop_
_entity_poly.entity_id
_entity_poly.type
_entity_poly.pdbx_seq_one_letter_code
_entity_poly.pdbx_strand_id
1 'polypeptide(L)'
;MKTTASILETNIKQAEFYNTKKKNFATRIWSKFRNGILNKIKKAVGVQDQAYLLHKEWFGNLSDKKVLDLGCFSGNYWSMYLAEHSKEYLGIDLSDVAISKLNERLVNFPNASAKAIDFLSNEFIEKNYDLIYAYGVLHHFENTKILIDKLNEKLATNGQIISYDPLETSLPIKIIRRLYRPFQSDAAWEWPFTKKTFYLFQNAFTINERRGLLGKSKWMAFISILPISDQKKNKMGQKWHKEDWDNSKNLDSVLFSCMHLTMLMEKKN
;
A
#
# COMPACT_ATOMS: atom_id res chain seq x y z
N MET A 1 -12.17 4.68 -22.23
CA MET A 1 -12.43 4.68 -20.77
C MET A 1 -13.38 3.54 -20.48
N LYS A 2 -13.06 2.66 -19.51
CA LYS A 2 -14.03 1.65 -19.07
C LYS A 2 -15.22 2.34 -18.42
N THR A 3 -16.42 1.81 -18.64
CA THR A 3 -17.65 2.30 -17.99
C THR A 3 -17.67 1.90 -16.52
N THR A 4 -18.45 2.57 -15.69
CA THR A 4 -18.65 2.22 -14.27
C THR A 4 -19.07 0.76 -14.11
N ALA A 5 -19.92 0.23 -14.99
CA ALA A 5 -20.32 -1.17 -14.99
C ALA A 5 -19.13 -2.13 -15.22
N SER A 6 -18.19 -1.80 -16.10
CA SER A 6 -16.97 -2.60 -16.34
C SER A 6 -16.01 -2.58 -15.16
N ILE A 7 -15.98 -1.49 -14.37
CA ILE A 7 -15.18 -1.41 -13.15
C ILE A 7 -15.78 -2.32 -12.07
N LEU A 8 -17.09 -2.26 -11.85
CA LEU A 8 -17.80 -3.12 -10.90
C LEU A 8 -17.61 -4.61 -11.21
N GLU A 9 -17.70 -5.01 -12.49
CA GLU A 9 -17.43 -6.39 -12.88
C GLU A 9 -15.99 -6.83 -12.57
N THR A 10 -15.01 -5.94 -12.75
CA THR A 10 -13.61 -6.20 -12.39
C THR A 10 -13.47 -6.38 -10.88
N ASN A 11 -14.15 -5.55 -10.07
CA ASN A 11 -14.11 -5.61 -8.62
C ASN A 11 -14.76 -6.89 -8.07
N ILE A 12 -15.85 -7.38 -8.70
CA ILE A 12 -16.45 -8.68 -8.34
C ILE A 12 -15.45 -9.83 -8.56
N LYS A 13 -14.78 -9.87 -9.72
CA LYS A 13 -13.75 -10.89 -10.01
C LYS A 13 -12.56 -10.79 -9.04
N GLN A 14 -12.20 -9.59 -8.64
CA GLN A 14 -11.18 -9.35 -7.64
C GLN A 14 -11.60 -9.88 -6.26
N ALA A 15 -12.83 -9.62 -5.84
CA ALA A 15 -13.40 -10.16 -4.60
C ALA A 15 -13.36 -11.70 -4.57
N GLU A 16 -13.83 -12.35 -5.63
CA GLU A 16 -13.80 -13.81 -5.77
C GLU A 16 -12.37 -14.38 -5.69
N PHE A 17 -11.40 -13.72 -6.31
CA PHE A 17 -9.99 -14.11 -6.24
C PHE A 17 -9.47 -14.04 -4.80
N TYR A 18 -9.72 -12.94 -4.08
CA TYR A 18 -9.26 -12.80 -2.70
C TYR A 18 -9.99 -13.73 -1.72
N ASN A 19 -11.26 -14.04 -1.97
CA ASN A 19 -12.00 -15.03 -1.19
C ASN A 19 -11.44 -16.44 -1.34
N THR A 20 -11.08 -16.84 -2.56
CA THR A 20 -10.61 -18.19 -2.87
C THR A 20 -9.10 -18.37 -2.74
N LYS A 21 -8.33 -17.30 -2.85
CA LYS A 21 -6.84 -17.27 -2.88
C LYS A 21 -6.21 -18.27 -3.86
N LYS A 22 -6.90 -18.62 -4.94
CA LYS A 22 -6.41 -19.57 -5.96
C LYS A 22 -5.30 -18.91 -6.77
N LYS A 23 -4.05 -19.13 -6.37
CA LYS A 23 -2.88 -18.77 -7.17
C LYS A 23 -2.51 -19.93 -8.09
N ASN A 24 -2.21 -19.65 -9.35
CA ASN A 24 -1.65 -20.65 -10.25
C ASN A 24 -0.27 -21.11 -9.77
N PHE A 25 0.21 -22.26 -10.28
CA PHE A 25 1.46 -22.89 -9.86
C PHE A 25 2.68 -21.94 -10.05
N ALA A 26 2.76 -21.27 -11.20
CA ALA A 26 3.84 -20.34 -11.51
C ALA A 26 3.86 -19.14 -10.54
N THR A 27 2.69 -18.55 -10.24
CA THR A 27 2.57 -17.49 -9.23
C THR A 27 2.97 -17.96 -7.84
N ARG A 28 2.65 -19.21 -7.45
CA ARG A 28 3.06 -19.76 -6.15
C ARG A 28 4.58 -19.88 -6.02
N ILE A 29 5.25 -20.45 -7.03
CA ILE A 29 6.72 -20.59 -7.04
C ILE A 29 7.36 -19.20 -7.03
N TRP A 30 6.94 -18.32 -7.94
CA TRP A 30 7.52 -16.98 -8.04
C TRP A 30 7.31 -16.15 -6.79
N SER A 31 6.09 -16.16 -6.23
CA SER A 31 5.82 -15.41 -5.00
C SER A 31 6.63 -15.93 -3.82
N LYS A 32 6.85 -17.25 -3.71
CA LYS A 32 7.69 -17.85 -2.67
C LYS A 32 9.16 -17.43 -2.83
N PHE A 33 9.68 -17.46 -4.06
CA PHE A 33 11.06 -17.05 -4.37
C PHE A 33 11.26 -15.55 -4.16
N ARG A 34 10.41 -14.71 -4.77
CA ARG A 34 10.45 -13.25 -4.64
C ARG A 34 10.34 -12.81 -3.19
N ASN A 35 9.33 -13.32 -2.47
CA ASN A 35 9.09 -12.93 -1.09
C ASN A 35 10.22 -13.42 -0.17
N GLY A 36 10.78 -14.59 -0.43
CA GLY A 36 11.94 -15.09 0.31
C GLY A 36 13.16 -14.17 0.20
N ILE A 37 13.49 -13.71 -1.00
CA ILE A 37 14.61 -12.78 -1.24
C ILE A 37 14.28 -11.39 -0.70
N LEU A 38 13.13 -10.83 -1.07
CA LEU A 38 12.77 -9.47 -0.64
C LEU A 38 12.61 -9.36 0.87
N ASN A 39 12.04 -10.37 1.54
CA ASN A 39 11.90 -10.36 2.99
C ASN A 39 13.25 -10.46 3.68
N LYS A 40 14.19 -11.26 3.16
CA LYS A 40 15.56 -11.29 3.69
C LYS A 40 16.24 -9.92 3.58
N ILE A 41 16.12 -9.26 2.41
CA ILE A 41 16.67 -7.93 2.19
C ILE A 41 16.00 -6.91 3.13
N LYS A 42 14.66 -6.86 3.15
CA LYS A 42 13.89 -5.94 4.00
C LYS A 42 14.28 -6.08 5.48
N LYS A 43 14.41 -7.32 5.97
CA LYS A 43 14.82 -7.60 7.34
C LYS A 43 16.26 -7.19 7.60
N ALA A 44 17.20 -7.53 6.69
CA ALA A 44 18.62 -7.21 6.86
C ALA A 44 18.90 -5.70 6.88
N VAL A 45 18.11 -4.90 6.15
CA VAL A 45 18.27 -3.44 6.08
C VAL A 45 17.29 -2.64 6.95
N GLY A 46 16.35 -3.31 7.65
CA GLY A 46 15.39 -2.65 8.56
C GLY A 46 14.28 -1.85 7.86
N VAL A 47 14.05 -2.06 6.56
CA VAL A 47 13.11 -1.27 5.73
C VAL A 47 11.68 -1.29 6.26
N GLN A 48 11.21 -2.44 6.70
CA GLN A 48 9.82 -2.60 7.11
C GLN A 48 9.55 -1.93 8.46
N ASP A 49 10.46 -2.09 9.39
CA ASP A 49 10.33 -1.50 10.72
C ASP A 49 10.36 0.02 10.64
N GLN A 50 11.23 0.58 9.78
CA GLN A 50 11.31 2.02 9.58
C GLN A 50 10.04 2.63 8.96
N ALA A 51 9.45 1.95 7.98
CA ALA A 51 8.17 2.37 7.40
C ALA A 51 7.03 2.30 8.44
N TYR A 52 7.01 1.25 9.28
CA TYR A 52 6.02 1.13 10.35
C TYR A 52 6.18 2.23 11.42
N LEU A 53 7.40 2.52 11.84
CA LEU A 53 7.66 3.60 12.79
C LEU A 53 7.22 4.95 12.23
N LEU A 54 7.49 5.22 10.95
CA LEU A 54 7.06 6.44 10.28
C LEU A 54 5.52 6.54 10.20
N HIS A 55 4.83 5.45 9.86
CA HIS A 55 3.36 5.47 9.86
C HIS A 55 2.79 5.74 11.25
N LYS A 56 3.39 5.16 12.31
CA LYS A 56 2.99 5.45 13.69
C LYS A 56 3.16 6.92 14.05
N GLU A 57 4.26 7.53 13.62
CA GLU A 57 4.49 8.96 13.78
C GLU A 57 3.42 9.79 13.05
N TRP A 58 3.10 9.43 11.81
CA TRP A 58 2.09 10.12 11.00
C TRP A 58 0.65 9.95 11.52
N PHE A 59 0.33 8.86 12.19
CA PHE A 59 -0.99 8.71 12.83
C PHE A 59 -1.22 9.80 13.88
N GLY A 60 -0.19 10.19 14.61
CA GLY A 60 -0.31 11.16 15.68
C GLY A 60 -1.29 10.72 16.77
N ASN A 61 -2.02 11.68 17.34
CA ASN A 61 -3.14 11.38 18.24
C ASN A 61 -4.37 10.91 17.45
N LEU A 62 -4.90 9.75 17.77
CA LEU A 62 -6.05 9.12 17.11
C LEU A 62 -7.34 9.20 17.94
N SER A 63 -7.27 9.61 19.22
CA SER A 63 -8.36 9.47 20.19
C SER A 63 -9.65 10.21 19.81
N ASP A 64 -9.54 11.22 18.98
CA ASP A 64 -10.65 12.03 18.45
C ASP A 64 -10.92 11.83 16.96
N LYS A 65 -10.13 10.99 16.30
CA LYS A 65 -10.19 10.78 14.85
C LYS A 65 -11.16 9.68 14.43
N LYS A 66 -11.88 9.95 13.35
CA LYS A 66 -12.60 8.96 12.55
C LYS A 66 -11.68 8.41 11.48
N VAL A 67 -11.42 7.10 11.51
CA VAL A 67 -10.43 6.42 10.66
C VAL A 67 -11.09 5.45 9.71
N LEU A 68 -10.70 5.52 8.43
CA LEU A 68 -10.99 4.51 7.40
C LEU A 68 -9.72 3.70 7.10
N ASP A 69 -9.77 2.39 7.28
CA ASP A 69 -8.74 1.45 6.81
C ASP A 69 -9.20 0.85 5.48
N LEU A 70 -8.70 1.42 4.38
CA LEU A 70 -9.06 1.05 3.02
C LEU A 70 -8.24 -0.15 2.56
N GLY A 71 -8.93 -1.24 2.17
CA GLY A 71 -8.30 -2.50 1.78
C GLY A 71 -7.71 -3.23 3.00
N CYS A 72 -8.43 -3.22 4.12
CA CYS A 72 -7.98 -3.76 5.39
C CYS A 72 -7.80 -5.28 5.40
N PHE A 73 -8.38 -6.01 4.42
CA PHE A 73 -8.42 -7.47 4.34
C PHE A 73 -8.89 -8.09 5.68
N SER A 74 -8.15 -9.07 6.24
CA SER A 74 -8.44 -9.65 7.56
C SER A 74 -7.76 -8.93 8.73
N GLY A 75 -7.31 -7.71 8.51
CA GLY A 75 -6.58 -6.87 9.46
C GLY A 75 -5.11 -7.24 9.61
N ASN A 76 -4.26 -6.24 9.62
CA ASN A 76 -2.83 -6.35 9.95
C ASN A 76 -2.54 -5.74 11.33
N TYR A 77 -1.27 -5.58 11.68
CA TYR A 77 -0.87 -4.94 12.93
C TYR A 77 -1.44 -3.51 13.07
N TRP A 78 -1.37 -2.72 11.98
CA TRP A 78 -1.87 -1.35 12.00
C TRP A 78 -3.40 -1.27 12.01
N SER A 79 -4.10 -2.19 11.36
CA SER A 79 -5.57 -2.28 11.46
C SER A 79 -6.02 -2.42 12.91
N MET A 80 -5.36 -3.28 13.69
CA MET A 80 -5.68 -3.47 15.10
C MET A 80 -5.29 -2.24 15.94
N TYR A 81 -4.12 -1.65 15.67
CA TYR A 81 -3.68 -0.42 16.35
C TYR A 81 -4.64 0.74 16.11
N LEU A 82 -5.09 0.95 14.86
CA LEU A 82 -6.06 1.98 14.51
C LEU A 82 -7.42 1.73 15.18
N ALA A 83 -7.90 0.49 15.20
CA ALA A 83 -9.13 0.11 15.86
C ALA A 83 -9.11 0.39 17.38
N GLU A 84 -7.98 0.11 18.04
CA GLU A 84 -7.80 0.29 19.47
C GLU A 84 -7.73 1.76 19.88
N HIS A 85 -7.09 2.61 19.05
CA HIS A 85 -6.70 3.96 19.46
C HIS A 85 -7.55 5.09 18.86
N SER A 86 -8.36 4.81 17.83
CA SER A 86 -9.20 5.84 17.20
C SER A 86 -10.55 6.01 17.89
N LYS A 87 -11.15 7.19 17.71
CA LYS A 87 -12.53 7.46 18.15
C LYS A 87 -13.53 6.56 17.42
N GLU A 88 -13.35 6.38 16.12
CA GLU A 88 -14.18 5.54 15.27
C GLU A 88 -13.28 4.88 14.21
N TYR A 89 -13.37 3.58 14.07
CA TYR A 89 -12.63 2.81 13.04
C TYR A 89 -13.62 2.09 12.14
N LEU A 90 -13.43 2.25 10.83
CA LEU A 90 -14.10 1.45 9.83
C LEU A 90 -13.05 0.81 8.90
N GLY A 91 -12.97 -0.51 8.90
CA GLY A 91 -12.25 -1.26 7.88
C GLY A 91 -13.15 -1.59 6.69
N ILE A 92 -12.65 -1.41 5.46
CA ILE A 92 -13.37 -1.88 4.27
C ILE A 92 -12.48 -2.70 3.35
N ASP A 93 -13.06 -3.73 2.76
CA ASP A 93 -12.41 -4.60 1.75
C ASP A 93 -13.48 -5.20 0.83
N LEU A 94 -13.08 -5.73 -0.32
CA LEU A 94 -13.98 -6.44 -1.22
C LEU A 94 -14.27 -7.88 -0.75
N SER A 95 -13.38 -8.48 0.05
CA SER A 95 -13.47 -9.86 0.51
C SER A 95 -14.34 -9.98 1.76
N ASP A 96 -15.55 -10.51 1.62
CA ASP A 96 -16.47 -10.82 2.74
C ASP A 96 -15.88 -11.85 3.70
N VAL A 97 -15.15 -12.84 3.19
CA VAL A 97 -14.44 -13.84 4.01
C VAL A 97 -13.34 -13.20 4.87
N ALA A 98 -12.62 -12.22 4.33
CA ALA A 98 -11.59 -11.51 5.08
C ALA A 98 -12.21 -10.58 6.13
N ILE A 99 -13.29 -9.88 5.77
CA ILE A 99 -14.04 -8.99 6.66
C ILE A 99 -14.66 -9.76 7.83
N SER A 100 -15.23 -10.94 7.60
CA SER A 100 -15.75 -11.78 8.69
C SER A 100 -14.66 -12.04 9.74
N LYS A 101 -13.47 -12.45 9.29
CA LYS A 101 -12.31 -12.67 10.19
C LYS A 101 -11.84 -11.42 10.91
N LEU A 102 -11.91 -10.26 10.25
CA LEU A 102 -11.56 -9.00 10.90
C LEU A 102 -12.58 -8.66 11.99
N ASN A 103 -13.88 -8.80 11.72
CA ASN A 103 -14.92 -8.53 12.71
C ASN A 103 -14.82 -9.45 13.94
N GLU A 104 -14.44 -10.72 13.78
CA GLU A 104 -14.14 -11.61 14.92
C GLU A 104 -13.01 -11.05 15.81
N ARG A 105 -12.02 -10.39 15.22
CA ARG A 105 -10.91 -9.77 15.95
C ARG A 105 -11.26 -8.44 16.57
N LEU A 106 -12.24 -7.73 15.99
CA LEU A 106 -12.69 -6.41 16.45
C LEU A 106 -13.72 -6.49 17.58
N VAL A 107 -14.19 -7.66 17.98
CA VAL A 107 -15.27 -7.88 18.95
C VAL A 107 -15.08 -7.11 20.28
N ASN A 108 -13.83 -6.90 20.69
CA ASN A 108 -13.49 -6.18 21.93
C ASN A 108 -13.32 -4.67 21.73
N PHE A 109 -13.51 -4.15 20.53
CA PHE A 109 -13.38 -2.72 20.21
C PHE A 109 -14.74 -2.16 19.81
N PRO A 110 -15.54 -1.59 20.75
CA PRO A 110 -16.91 -1.13 20.48
C PRO A 110 -16.98 0.05 19.50
N ASN A 111 -15.88 0.76 19.31
CA ASN A 111 -15.69 1.86 18.35
C ASN A 111 -15.30 1.41 16.95
N ALA A 112 -15.14 0.09 16.74
CA ALA A 112 -14.56 -0.46 15.50
C ALA A 112 -15.51 -1.44 14.82
N SER A 113 -15.54 -1.38 13.49
CA SER A 113 -16.27 -2.33 12.63
C SER A 113 -15.56 -2.52 11.29
N ALA A 114 -15.96 -3.56 10.57
CA ALA A 114 -15.50 -3.76 9.20
C ALA A 114 -16.65 -4.18 8.28
N LYS A 115 -16.62 -3.71 7.02
CA LYS A 115 -17.65 -3.96 6.01
C LYS A 115 -17.05 -4.47 4.71
N ALA A 116 -17.68 -5.51 4.14
CA ALA A 116 -17.38 -5.96 2.78
C ALA A 116 -18.13 -5.04 1.80
N ILE A 117 -17.40 -4.08 1.22
CA ILE A 117 -17.99 -3.08 0.33
C ILE A 117 -16.94 -2.55 -0.66
N ASP A 118 -17.38 -2.25 -1.87
CA ASP A 118 -16.55 -1.56 -2.87
C ASP A 118 -16.44 -0.07 -2.52
N PHE A 119 -15.21 0.41 -2.33
CA PHE A 119 -14.92 1.82 -2.05
C PHE A 119 -15.49 2.77 -3.10
N LEU A 120 -15.57 2.35 -4.37
CA LEU A 120 -16.08 3.16 -5.46
C LEU A 120 -17.61 3.07 -5.61
N SER A 121 -18.27 2.17 -4.89
CA SER A 121 -19.73 2.02 -4.91
C SER A 121 -20.43 3.25 -4.34
N ASN A 122 -21.61 3.53 -4.87
CA ASN A 122 -22.53 4.52 -4.29
C ASN A 122 -23.18 4.05 -2.98
N GLU A 123 -23.10 2.76 -2.68
CA GLU A 123 -23.57 2.20 -1.41
C GLU A 123 -22.64 2.56 -0.24
N PHE A 124 -21.37 2.90 -0.51
CA PHE A 124 -20.46 3.42 0.49
C PHE A 124 -20.74 4.89 0.74
N ILE A 125 -21.68 5.16 1.65
CA ILE A 125 -22.19 6.51 1.93
C ILE A 125 -21.40 7.25 3.03
N GLU A 126 -20.72 6.54 3.92
CA GLU A 126 -19.95 7.12 5.03
C GLU A 126 -18.87 8.07 4.51
N LYS A 127 -18.62 9.14 5.24
CA LYS A 127 -17.67 10.21 4.89
C LYS A 127 -17.16 10.94 6.14
N ASN A 128 -16.39 12.01 5.91
CA ASN A 128 -15.77 12.85 6.94
C ASN A 128 -14.73 12.07 7.77
N TYR A 129 -13.86 11.34 7.09
CA TYR A 129 -12.74 10.66 7.74
C TYR A 129 -11.58 11.64 7.95
N ASP A 130 -11.09 11.70 9.19
CA ASP A 130 -9.91 12.46 9.56
C ASP A 130 -8.63 11.79 9.05
N LEU A 131 -8.66 10.46 8.94
CA LEU A 131 -7.57 9.66 8.41
C LEU A 131 -8.10 8.53 7.50
N ILE A 132 -7.57 8.43 6.29
CA ILE A 132 -7.69 7.24 5.44
C ILE A 132 -6.32 6.55 5.42
N TYR A 133 -6.27 5.33 5.94
CA TYR A 133 -5.10 4.47 5.87
C TYR A 133 -5.25 3.48 4.72
N ALA A 134 -4.29 3.47 3.79
CA ALA A 134 -4.35 2.70 2.55
C ALA A 134 -3.02 1.96 2.31
N TYR A 135 -2.85 0.80 2.94
CA TYR A 135 -1.61 0.03 2.88
C TYR A 135 -1.66 -1.06 1.81
N GLY A 136 -1.04 -0.81 0.67
CA GLY A 136 -0.94 -1.76 -0.44
C GLY A 136 -2.25 -1.94 -1.19
N VAL A 137 -3.05 -0.89 -1.35
CA VAL A 137 -4.38 -0.97 -1.95
C VAL A 137 -4.63 0.03 -3.07
N LEU A 138 -4.04 1.23 -3.04
CA LEU A 138 -4.37 2.26 -4.05
C LEU A 138 -3.97 1.84 -5.46
N HIS A 139 -2.98 0.96 -5.60
CA HIS A 139 -2.57 0.39 -6.88
C HIS A 139 -3.53 -0.68 -7.43
N HIS A 140 -4.60 -1.02 -6.73
CA HIS A 140 -5.66 -1.90 -7.20
C HIS A 140 -6.80 -1.15 -7.91
N PHE A 141 -6.73 0.17 -7.97
CA PHE A 141 -7.71 1.00 -8.67
C PHE A 141 -7.20 1.40 -10.05
N GLU A 142 -7.83 0.87 -11.12
CA GLU A 142 -7.44 1.15 -12.51
C GLU A 142 -7.55 2.63 -12.85
N ASN A 143 -8.65 3.27 -12.45
CA ASN A 143 -8.91 4.67 -12.73
C ASN A 143 -8.50 5.56 -11.55
N THR A 144 -7.25 6.03 -11.59
CA THR A 144 -6.69 6.91 -10.56
C THR A 144 -7.51 8.19 -10.35
N LYS A 145 -8.15 8.75 -11.38
CA LYS A 145 -8.96 9.98 -11.22
C LYS A 145 -10.22 9.72 -10.40
N ILE A 146 -10.97 8.66 -10.74
CA ILE A 146 -12.16 8.26 -9.96
C ILE A 146 -11.78 7.95 -8.51
N LEU A 147 -10.64 7.27 -8.29
CA LEU A 147 -10.13 7.01 -6.95
C LEU A 147 -9.86 8.31 -6.19
N ILE A 148 -9.16 9.27 -6.80
CA ILE A 148 -8.85 10.57 -6.20
C ILE A 148 -10.11 11.33 -5.85
N ASP A 149 -11.09 11.40 -6.76
CA ASP A 149 -12.36 12.08 -6.54
C ASP A 149 -13.09 11.45 -5.35
N LYS A 150 -13.11 10.11 -5.27
CA LYS A 150 -13.73 9.39 -4.16
C LYS A 150 -13.00 9.59 -2.83
N LEU A 151 -11.67 9.59 -2.83
CA LEU A 151 -10.86 9.90 -1.64
C LEU A 151 -11.17 11.31 -1.13
N ASN A 152 -11.24 12.32 -2.01
CA ASN A 152 -11.61 13.68 -1.66
C ASN A 152 -13.03 13.80 -1.10
N GLU A 153 -14.00 13.06 -1.68
CA GLU A 153 -15.39 12.98 -1.18
C GLU A 153 -15.45 12.45 0.25
N LYS A 154 -14.62 11.46 0.57
CA LYS A 154 -14.64 10.74 1.85
C LYS A 154 -13.87 11.44 2.97
N LEU A 155 -12.88 12.24 2.64
CA LEU A 155 -12.10 12.98 3.62
C LEU A 155 -12.88 14.12 4.27
N ALA A 156 -12.66 14.32 5.56
CA ALA A 156 -13.00 15.54 6.28
C ALA A 156 -12.19 16.75 5.78
N THR A 157 -12.54 17.95 6.20
CA THR A 157 -11.68 19.13 6.05
C THR A 157 -10.37 18.88 6.82
N ASN A 158 -9.22 19.14 6.19
CA ASN A 158 -7.88 18.81 6.72
C ASN A 158 -7.64 17.31 6.96
N GLY A 159 -8.51 16.44 6.40
CA GLY A 159 -8.35 15.00 6.47
C GLY A 159 -7.09 14.52 5.74
N GLN A 160 -6.47 13.48 6.26
CA GLN A 160 -5.19 12.96 5.79
C GLN A 160 -5.32 11.55 5.18
N ILE A 161 -4.41 11.24 4.26
CA ILE A 161 -4.24 9.90 3.70
C ILE A 161 -2.83 9.44 3.98
N ILE A 162 -2.67 8.25 4.54
CA ILE A 162 -1.38 7.56 4.61
C ILE A 162 -1.45 6.36 3.68
N SER A 163 -0.56 6.33 2.68
CA SER A 163 -0.51 5.24 1.70
C SER A 163 0.85 4.56 1.64
N TYR A 164 0.85 3.29 1.22
CA TYR A 164 2.05 2.52 0.91
C TYR A 164 1.77 1.65 -0.32
N ASP A 165 2.41 1.95 -1.45
CA ASP A 165 2.12 1.29 -2.73
C ASP A 165 3.39 0.95 -3.53
N PRO A 166 3.33 -0.07 -4.41
CA PRO A 166 4.43 -0.39 -5.31
C PRO A 166 4.60 0.67 -6.40
N LEU A 167 5.86 0.96 -6.73
CA LEU A 167 6.26 1.81 -7.87
C LEU A 167 6.68 0.97 -9.07
N GLU A 168 6.32 1.44 -10.26
CA GLU A 168 6.81 0.92 -11.54
C GLU A 168 7.45 2.06 -12.38
N THR A 169 8.42 2.72 -11.79
CA THR A 169 9.10 3.88 -12.40
C THR A 169 10.52 3.56 -12.85
N SER A 170 11.21 2.67 -12.13
CA SER A 170 12.58 2.23 -12.41
C SER A 170 12.61 1.25 -13.58
N LEU A 171 13.48 1.50 -14.57
CA LEU A 171 13.63 0.66 -15.77
C LEU A 171 13.86 -0.84 -15.46
N PRO A 172 14.78 -1.22 -14.55
CA PRO A 172 14.98 -2.63 -14.22
C PRO A 172 13.71 -3.30 -13.66
N ILE A 173 12.96 -2.59 -12.84
CA ILE A 173 11.70 -3.10 -12.27
C ILE A 173 10.64 -3.27 -13.35
N LYS A 174 10.53 -2.33 -14.29
CA LYS A 174 9.63 -2.46 -15.46
C LYS A 174 9.93 -3.70 -16.28
N ILE A 175 11.21 -3.96 -16.56
CA ILE A 175 11.64 -5.15 -17.32
C ILE A 175 11.26 -6.43 -16.57
N ILE A 176 11.62 -6.53 -15.28
CA ILE A 176 11.29 -7.70 -14.45
C ILE A 176 9.78 -7.93 -14.39
N ARG A 177 8.99 -6.87 -14.15
CA ARG A 177 7.53 -6.97 -14.13
C ARG A 177 6.96 -7.41 -15.47
N ARG A 178 7.44 -6.86 -16.59
CA ARG A 178 6.99 -7.23 -17.93
C ARG A 178 7.21 -8.71 -18.23
N LEU A 179 8.37 -9.25 -17.83
CA LEU A 179 8.70 -10.68 -18.00
C LEU A 179 7.84 -11.58 -17.10
N TYR A 180 7.50 -11.12 -15.91
CA TYR A 180 6.74 -11.90 -14.92
C TYR A 180 5.21 -11.78 -15.09
N ARG A 181 4.71 -10.63 -15.55
CA ARG A 181 3.28 -10.31 -15.62
C ARG A 181 2.41 -11.39 -16.29
N PRO A 182 2.84 -12.07 -17.38
CA PRO A 182 2.04 -13.15 -17.99
C PRO A 182 1.77 -14.34 -17.07
N PHE A 183 2.58 -14.52 -16.04
CA PHE A 183 2.48 -15.62 -15.07
C PHE A 183 1.79 -15.21 -13.77
N GLN A 184 1.46 -13.94 -13.61
CA GLN A 184 0.90 -13.37 -12.40
C GLN A 184 -0.63 -13.53 -12.40
N SER A 185 -1.18 -14.19 -11.38
CA SER A 185 -2.62 -14.49 -11.30
C SER A 185 -3.49 -13.26 -10.94
N ASP A 186 -2.89 -12.21 -10.39
CA ASP A 186 -3.50 -10.95 -9.98
C ASP A 186 -3.16 -9.79 -10.94
N ALA A 187 -2.52 -10.07 -12.09
CA ALA A 187 -2.11 -9.07 -13.07
C ALA A 187 -3.27 -8.22 -13.61
N ALA A 188 -4.48 -8.75 -13.60
CA ALA A 188 -5.67 -8.09 -14.15
C ALA A 188 -6.13 -6.88 -13.32
N TRP A 189 -5.76 -6.81 -12.04
CA TRP A 189 -6.16 -5.78 -11.09
C TRP A 189 -5.00 -5.20 -10.27
N GLU A 190 -3.77 -5.24 -10.82
CA GLU A 190 -2.62 -4.53 -10.27
C GLU A 190 -2.13 -3.45 -11.23
N TRP A 191 -2.19 -2.19 -10.80
CA TRP A 191 -1.70 -1.00 -11.51
C TRP A 191 -0.70 -0.23 -10.65
N PRO A 192 0.55 -0.71 -10.54
CA PRO A 192 1.58 -0.05 -9.72
C PRO A 192 1.75 1.41 -10.09
N PHE A 193 2.10 2.23 -9.12
CA PHE A 193 2.25 3.67 -9.33
C PHE A 193 3.32 3.98 -10.38
N THR A 194 2.91 4.75 -11.37
CA THR A 194 3.78 5.38 -12.37
C THR A 194 4.10 6.82 -11.95
N LYS A 195 5.02 7.48 -12.65
CA LYS A 195 5.22 8.93 -12.48
C LYS A 195 3.91 9.71 -12.69
N LYS A 196 3.12 9.34 -13.72
CA LYS A 196 1.82 9.95 -14.00
C LYS A 196 0.86 9.80 -12.82
N THR A 197 0.76 8.61 -12.25
CA THR A 197 -0.08 8.35 -11.07
C THR A 197 0.36 9.22 -9.89
N PHE A 198 1.66 9.26 -9.60
CA PHE A 198 2.21 10.10 -8.53
C PHE A 198 1.83 11.58 -8.71
N TYR A 199 2.04 12.14 -9.90
CA TYR A 199 1.70 13.55 -10.17
C TYR A 199 0.20 13.83 -10.13
N LEU A 200 -0.67 12.87 -10.44
CA LEU A 200 -2.12 13.03 -10.24
C LEU A 200 -2.46 13.18 -8.76
N PHE A 201 -1.86 12.36 -7.88
CA PHE A 201 -2.03 12.52 -6.43
C PHE A 201 -1.44 13.85 -5.93
N GLN A 202 -0.24 14.24 -6.36
CA GLN A 202 0.38 15.50 -6.00
C GLN A 202 -0.45 16.73 -6.43
N ASN A 203 -1.13 16.64 -7.55
CA ASN A 203 -2.01 17.72 -8.02
C ASN A 203 -3.30 17.81 -7.19
N ALA A 204 -3.83 16.67 -6.71
CA ALA A 204 -5.09 16.61 -5.99
C ALA A 204 -4.93 16.84 -4.47
N PHE A 205 -3.79 16.45 -3.89
CA PHE A 205 -3.50 16.53 -2.47
C PHE A 205 -2.21 17.30 -2.21
N THR A 206 -2.08 17.85 -1.01
CA THR A 206 -0.79 18.34 -0.49
C THR A 206 -0.01 17.13 0.03
N ILE A 207 1.16 16.84 -0.55
CA ILE A 207 2.06 15.79 -0.05
C ILE A 207 2.94 16.39 1.04
N ASN A 208 2.57 16.17 2.31
CA ASN A 208 3.31 16.66 3.46
C ASN A 208 4.64 15.93 3.65
N GLU A 209 4.62 14.62 3.41
CA GLU A 209 5.81 13.80 3.47
C GLU A 209 5.72 12.58 2.55
N ARG A 210 6.88 12.12 2.08
CA ARG A 210 7.00 10.93 1.23
C ARG A 210 8.32 10.22 1.46
N ARG A 211 8.35 8.90 1.31
CA ARG A 211 9.57 8.09 1.32
C ARG A 211 9.51 7.02 0.25
N GLY A 212 10.63 6.85 -0.42
CA GLY A 212 10.85 5.72 -1.32
C GLY A 212 11.61 4.59 -0.61
N LEU A 213 11.26 3.36 -0.91
CA LEU A 213 11.86 2.18 -0.31
C LEU A 213 12.41 1.26 -1.40
N LEU A 214 13.55 0.64 -1.11
CA LEU A 214 14.23 -0.25 -2.05
C LEU A 214 14.59 0.45 -3.37
N GLY A 215 15.26 1.59 -3.28
CA GLY A 215 15.88 2.29 -4.40
C GLY A 215 17.18 1.62 -4.81
N LYS A 216 18.31 2.12 -4.32
CA LYS A 216 19.62 1.51 -4.48
C LYS A 216 19.73 0.18 -3.71
N SER A 217 19.12 0.13 -2.53
CA SER A 217 19.13 -1.04 -1.65
C SER A 217 18.46 -2.30 -2.25
N LYS A 218 17.63 -2.20 -3.29
CA LYS A 218 17.10 -3.38 -4.00
C LYS A 218 18.20 -4.25 -4.62
N TRP A 219 19.36 -3.66 -4.98
CA TRP A 219 20.49 -4.37 -5.55
C TRP A 219 21.18 -5.31 -4.58
N MET A 220 20.83 -5.25 -3.28
CA MET A 220 21.28 -6.22 -2.28
C MET A 220 20.86 -7.66 -2.63
N ALA A 221 19.85 -7.85 -3.49
CA ALA A 221 19.53 -9.17 -4.04
C ALA A 221 20.71 -9.81 -4.75
N PHE A 222 21.45 -9.02 -5.54
CA PHE A 222 22.64 -9.49 -6.26
C PHE A 222 23.87 -9.53 -5.36
N ILE A 223 24.03 -8.54 -4.48
CA ILE A 223 25.16 -8.49 -3.52
C ILE A 223 25.12 -9.69 -2.56
N SER A 224 23.93 -10.20 -2.23
CA SER A 224 23.77 -11.33 -1.33
C SER A 224 24.44 -12.62 -1.84
N ILE A 225 24.66 -12.75 -3.17
CA ILE A 225 25.28 -13.93 -3.79
C ILE A 225 26.82 -13.83 -3.83
N LEU A 226 27.37 -12.62 -3.61
CA LEU A 226 28.82 -12.43 -3.67
C LEU A 226 29.53 -13.05 -2.46
N PRO A 227 30.76 -13.54 -2.61
CA PRO A 227 31.55 -14.17 -1.54
C PRO A 227 32.17 -13.11 -0.59
N ILE A 228 31.36 -12.28 -0.01
CA ILE A 228 31.77 -11.28 1.00
C ILE A 228 31.01 -11.52 2.31
N SER A 229 31.60 -11.11 3.44
CA SER A 229 31.00 -11.38 4.75
C SER A 229 29.62 -10.73 4.90
N ASP A 230 28.71 -11.39 5.61
CA ASP A 230 27.35 -10.89 5.84
C ASP A 230 27.35 -9.56 6.58
N GLN A 231 28.31 -9.32 7.48
CA GLN A 231 28.48 -8.05 8.15
C GLN A 231 28.71 -6.90 7.17
N LYS A 232 29.58 -7.08 6.16
CA LYS A 232 29.83 -6.09 5.12
C LYS A 232 28.59 -5.88 4.24
N LYS A 233 27.89 -6.98 3.86
CA LYS A 233 26.63 -6.90 3.09
C LYS A 233 25.58 -6.08 3.85
N ASN A 234 25.34 -6.40 5.13
CA ASN A 234 24.36 -5.72 5.93
C ASN A 234 24.67 -4.23 6.10
N LYS A 235 25.93 -3.89 6.42
CA LYS A 235 26.39 -2.50 6.52
C LYS A 235 26.18 -1.72 5.23
N MET A 236 26.48 -2.32 4.09
CA MET A 236 26.26 -1.71 2.78
C MET A 236 24.76 -1.54 2.47
N GLY A 237 23.95 -2.56 2.75
CA GLY A 237 22.49 -2.51 2.57
C GLY A 237 21.84 -1.44 3.42
N GLN A 238 22.21 -1.32 4.70
CA GLN A 238 21.74 -0.29 5.61
C GLN A 238 22.13 1.12 5.13
N LYS A 239 23.40 1.30 4.68
CA LYS A 239 23.84 2.57 4.10
C LYS A 239 23.00 2.95 2.88
N TRP A 240 22.82 2.03 1.93
CA TRP A 240 22.03 2.29 0.72
C TRP A 240 20.56 2.56 1.04
N HIS A 241 19.99 1.84 2.01
CA HIS A 241 18.63 2.10 2.45
C HIS A 241 18.49 3.48 3.08
N LYS A 242 19.45 3.88 3.92
CA LYS A 242 19.45 5.24 4.50
C LYS A 242 19.54 6.31 3.41
N GLU A 243 20.40 6.12 2.40
CA GLU A 243 20.50 7.03 1.25
C GLU A 243 19.17 7.12 0.46
N ASP A 244 18.52 5.96 0.19
CA ASP A 244 17.21 5.91 -0.47
C ASP A 244 16.16 6.66 0.36
N TRP A 245 16.10 6.39 1.66
CA TRP A 245 15.14 6.94 2.60
C TRP A 245 15.25 8.46 2.73
N ASP A 246 16.45 8.96 3.00
CA ASP A 246 16.68 10.38 3.25
C ASP A 246 16.49 11.21 1.96
N ASN A 247 17.04 10.74 0.85
CA ASN A 247 17.03 11.50 -0.40
C ASN A 247 15.69 11.44 -1.14
N SER A 248 14.92 10.35 -1.02
CA SER A 248 13.62 10.22 -1.68
C SER A 248 12.57 11.21 -1.17
N LYS A 249 12.80 11.81 0.00
CA LYS A 249 11.94 12.86 0.53
C LYS A 249 11.83 14.04 -0.46
N ASN A 250 12.97 14.48 -0.99
CA ASN A 250 13.06 15.71 -1.77
C ASN A 250 13.43 15.47 -3.24
N LEU A 251 14.06 14.35 -3.57
CA LEU A 251 14.57 14.08 -4.91
C LEU A 251 13.71 13.06 -5.66
N ASP A 252 12.97 13.54 -6.66
CA ASP A 252 12.14 12.70 -7.53
C ASP A 252 12.95 11.61 -8.24
N SER A 253 14.20 11.90 -8.64
CA SER A 253 15.09 10.92 -9.28
C SER A 253 15.36 9.72 -8.37
N VAL A 254 15.57 9.93 -7.07
CA VAL A 254 15.75 8.87 -6.08
C VAL A 254 14.43 8.18 -5.82
N LEU A 255 13.33 8.92 -5.58
CA LEU A 255 12.01 8.36 -5.35
C LEU A 255 11.60 7.41 -6.48
N PHE A 256 11.72 7.84 -7.73
CA PHE A 256 11.35 7.04 -8.90
C PHE A 256 12.36 5.93 -9.24
N SER A 257 13.48 5.84 -8.54
CA SER A 257 14.35 4.68 -8.56
C SER A 257 13.86 3.57 -7.61
N CYS A 258 12.99 3.87 -6.65
CA CYS A 258 12.51 2.95 -5.62
C CYS A 258 11.47 1.94 -6.14
N MET A 259 11.27 0.86 -5.37
CA MET A 259 10.27 -0.17 -5.66
C MET A 259 8.93 0.08 -4.98
N HIS A 260 8.95 0.81 -3.87
CA HIS A 260 7.75 1.17 -3.13
C HIS A 260 7.81 2.64 -2.73
N LEU A 261 6.65 3.21 -2.52
CA LEU A 261 6.41 4.58 -2.09
C LEU A 261 5.47 4.57 -0.91
N THR A 262 5.78 5.37 0.12
CA THR A 262 4.80 5.77 1.14
C THR A 262 4.64 7.28 1.16
N MET A 263 3.41 7.74 1.36
CA MET A 263 3.05 9.16 1.36
C MET A 263 2.12 9.49 2.51
N LEU A 264 2.36 10.65 3.13
CA LEU A 264 1.41 11.38 3.94
C LEU A 264 0.86 12.53 3.09
N MET A 265 -0.43 12.48 2.82
CA MET A 265 -1.14 13.42 1.97
C MET A 265 -2.26 14.09 2.76
N GLU A 266 -2.58 15.32 2.44
CA GLU A 266 -3.65 16.10 3.06
C GLU A 266 -4.58 16.66 1.99
N LYS A 267 -5.87 16.72 2.30
CA LYS A 267 -6.87 17.31 1.43
C LYS A 267 -6.53 18.79 1.17
N LYS A 268 -6.52 19.19 -0.08
CA LYS A 268 -6.41 20.61 -0.43
C LYS A 268 -7.73 21.33 -0.11
N ASN A 269 -7.62 22.45 0.55
CA ASN A 269 -8.76 23.34 0.83
C ASN A 269 -9.18 24.10 -0.43
#